data_1d8f3b0ee9686e98c41ab30179d0d4c6
#
_entry.id   1d8f3b0ee9686e98c41ab30179d0d4c6
#
_cell.length_a   1.000
_cell.length_b   1.000
_cell.length_c   1.000
_cell.angle_alpha   90.00
_cell.angle_beta   90.00
_cell.angle_gamma   90.00
#
_symmetry.space_group_name_H-M   'P 1'
#
loop_
_entity.id
_entity.type
_entity.pdbx_description
1 polymer ?
#
loop_
_entity_poly.entity_id
_entity_poly.type
_entity_poly.pdbx_seq_one_letter_code
_entity_poly.pdbx_strand_id
1 'polypeptide(L)'
;MLRRTRISEFIWKPYNHKLGIIMKPVVQLERTGCGIASVAAIVGLSYPKAQSIANSLGIFAQDEHLWSEISHVRKLLWHFGIKTGSREIPFRSWEALPDLALLSIKWHLEKGRTYWHWVVFVRENGHGYVLDSKKSLRSNRRTDLGRMKPKWYIQVTDTQLR
;
A
#
# COMPACT_ATOMS: atom_id res chain seq x y z
N MET A 1 -4.22 -34.81 30.85
CA MET A 1 -4.43 -33.33 31.07
C MET A 1 -3.67 -32.58 30.02
N LEU A 2 -4.34 -32.24 28.91
CA LEU A 2 -3.75 -31.50 27.78
C LEU A 2 -3.81 -30.00 28.09
N ARG A 3 -2.65 -29.40 28.29
CA ARG A 3 -2.54 -27.95 28.39
C ARG A 3 -2.85 -27.31 27.01
N ARG A 4 -3.99 -26.64 26.88
CA ARG A 4 -4.28 -25.76 25.76
C ARG A 4 -3.31 -24.59 25.83
N THR A 5 -2.34 -24.57 24.95
CA THR A 5 -1.55 -23.39 24.64
C THR A 5 -2.51 -22.31 24.14
N ARG A 6 -2.68 -21.25 24.91
CA ARG A 6 -3.35 -20.04 24.42
C ARG A 6 -2.51 -19.49 23.27
N ILE A 7 -3.00 -19.64 22.05
CA ILE A 7 -2.55 -18.82 20.94
C ILE A 7 -3.01 -17.42 21.34
N SER A 8 -2.05 -16.55 21.65
CA SER A 8 -2.35 -15.12 21.85
C SER A 8 -2.89 -14.61 20.51
N GLU A 9 -4.21 -14.40 20.44
CA GLU A 9 -4.83 -13.68 19.36
C GLU A 9 -4.16 -12.31 19.30
N PHE A 10 -3.25 -12.16 18.34
CA PHE A 10 -2.68 -10.86 18.02
C PHE A 10 -3.82 -10.02 17.46
N ILE A 11 -4.50 -9.28 18.33
CA ILE A 11 -5.54 -8.32 17.92
C ILE A 11 -4.79 -7.19 17.20
N TRP A 12 -4.70 -7.33 15.88
CA TRP A 12 -4.26 -6.22 15.03
C TRP A 12 -5.26 -5.05 15.22
N LYS A 13 -4.76 -3.92 15.72
CA LYS A 13 -5.54 -2.68 15.77
C LYS A 13 -5.29 -1.94 14.46
N PRO A 14 -6.32 -1.75 13.63
CA PRO A 14 -6.16 -0.98 12.41
C PRO A 14 -5.69 0.44 12.73
N TYR A 15 -4.91 0.99 11.82
CA TYR A 15 -4.45 2.36 11.85
C TYR A 15 -5.63 3.33 12.08
N ASN A 16 -5.62 4.03 13.20
CA ASN A 16 -6.69 4.95 13.56
C ASN A 16 -6.31 6.37 13.18
N HIS A 17 -6.82 6.83 12.05
CA HIS A 17 -6.66 8.19 11.55
C HIS A 17 -7.10 9.27 12.56
N LYS A 18 -8.01 8.93 13.49
CA LYS A 18 -8.52 9.84 14.53
C LYS A 18 -7.53 10.14 15.66
N LEU A 19 -6.46 9.35 15.81
CA LEU A 19 -5.50 9.50 16.91
C LEU A 19 -4.28 10.35 16.52
N GLY A 20 -4.26 11.02 15.37
CA GLY A 20 -3.13 11.85 14.92
C GLY A 20 -1.85 11.06 14.67
N ILE A 21 -1.94 9.76 14.44
CA ILE A 21 -0.79 8.92 14.11
C ILE A 21 -0.42 9.19 12.65
N ILE A 22 0.75 9.77 12.43
CA ILE A 22 1.29 10.03 11.10
C ILE A 22 1.63 8.70 10.43
N MET A 23 1.10 8.48 9.23
CA MET A 23 1.45 7.33 8.42
C MET A 23 2.92 7.42 7.98
N LYS A 24 3.67 6.33 8.17
CA LYS A 24 5.12 6.29 7.90
C LYS A 24 5.40 5.49 6.63
N PRO A 25 6.41 5.89 5.84
CA PRO A 25 6.84 5.09 4.70
C PRO A 25 7.45 3.78 5.17
N VAL A 26 7.27 2.75 4.34
CA VAL A 26 7.91 1.44 4.50
C VAL A 26 8.75 1.20 3.26
N VAL A 27 10.03 0.89 3.45
CA VAL A 27 10.97 0.65 2.34
C VAL A 27 10.89 -0.82 1.93
N GLN A 28 10.72 -1.08 0.64
CA GLN A 28 10.73 -2.44 0.08
C GLN A 28 12.15 -3.04 0.14
N LEU A 29 12.25 -4.33 0.37
CA LEU A 29 13.52 -5.07 0.33
C LEU A 29 13.74 -5.67 -1.06
N GLU A 30 12.73 -6.27 -1.64
CA GLU A 30 12.79 -6.87 -2.98
C GLU A 30 12.39 -5.85 -4.05
N ARG A 31 12.93 -6.05 -5.23
CA ARG A 31 12.67 -5.19 -6.40
C ARG A 31 11.18 -5.07 -6.73
N THR A 32 10.44 -6.15 -6.59
CA THR A 32 9.00 -6.26 -6.88
C THR A 32 8.10 -6.06 -5.65
N GLY A 33 8.66 -5.63 -4.53
CA GLY A 33 7.97 -5.52 -3.25
C GLY A 33 7.16 -4.24 -3.02
N CYS A 34 7.01 -3.37 -4.00
CA CYS A 34 6.36 -2.06 -3.81
C CYS A 34 4.88 -2.16 -3.37
N GLY A 35 4.12 -3.14 -3.86
CA GLY A 35 2.74 -3.38 -3.43
C GLY A 35 2.67 -3.82 -1.97
N ILE A 36 3.52 -4.77 -1.56
CA ILE A 36 3.60 -5.24 -0.17
C ILE A 36 4.02 -4.09 0.77
N ALA A 37 5.02 -3.30 0.38
CA ALA A 37 5.47 -2.16 1.16
C ALA A 37 4.40 -1.06 1.29
N SER A 38 3.64 -0.80 0.23
CA SER A 38 2.53 0.14 0.25
C SER A 38 1.43 -0.29 1.21
N VAL A 39 1.06 -1.57 1.19
CA VAL A 39 0.10 -2.12 2.15
C VAL A 39 0.66 -2.05 3.57
N ALA A 40 1.93 -2.39 3.78
CA ALA A 40 2.59 -2.30 5.08
C ALA A 40 2.51 -0.88 5.66
N ALA A 41 2.72 0.15 4.84
CA ALA A 41 2.58 1.55 5.24
C ALA A 41 1.14 1.89 5.66
N ILE A 42 0.14 1.41 4.91
CA ILE A 42 -1.28 1.65 5.21
C ILE A 42 -1.68 0.99 6.53
N VAL A 43 -1.24 -0.22 6.78
CA VAL A 43 -1.63 -0.99 7.98
C VAL A 43 -0.70 -0.80 9.18
N GLY A 44 0.39 -0.06 9.03
CA GLY A 44 1.32 0.23 10.12
C GLY A 44 2.22 -0.94 10.51
N LEU A 45 2.57 -1.81 9.57
CA LEU A 45 3.48 -2.93 9.77
C LEU A 45 4.88 -2.65 9.25
N SER A 46 5.88 -3.34 9.80
CA SER A 46 7.20 -3.42 9.17
C SER A 46 7.14 -4.23 7.88
N TYR A 47 8.09 -3.99 6.97
CA TYR A 47 8.16 -4.74 5.72
C TYR A 47 8.29 -6.26 5.94
N PRO A 48 9.19 -6.76 6.83
CA PRO A 48 9.30 -8.20 7.06
C PRO A 48 8.01 -8.85 7.56
N LYS A 49 7.25 -8.16 8.42
CA LYS A 49 5.95 -8.67 8.90
C LYS A 49 4.92 -8.74 7.78
N ALA A 50 4.80 -7.68 6.99
CA ALA A 50 3.90 -7.65 5.84
C ALA A 50 4.27 -8.70 4.79
N GLN A 51 5.55 -8.87 4.52
CA GLN A 51 6.07 -9.91 3.63
C GLN A 51 5.72 -11.32 4.12
N SER A 52 5.90 -11.60 5.40
CA SER A 52 5.55 -12.90 5.99
C SER A 52 4.07 -13.22 5.83
N ILE A 53 3.20 -12.24 6.07
CA ILE A 53 1.75 -12.39 5.88
C ILE A 53 1.42 -12.57 4.40
N ALA A 54 2.02 -11.77 3.51
CA ALA A 54 1.85 -11.91 2.07
C ALA A 54 2.23 -13.31 1.59
N ASN A 55 3.38 -13.84 2.03
CA ASN A 55 3.83 -15.18 1.71
C ASN A 55 2.82 -16.25 2.17
N SER A 56 2.23 -16.09 3.34
CA SER A 56 1.19 -17.02 3.83
C SER A 56 -0.08 -16.99 2.98
N LEU A 57 -0.32 -15.91 2.25
CA LEU A 57 -1.43 -15.75 1.32
C LEU A 57 -1.08 -16.13 -0.14
N GLY A 58 0.12 -16.64 -0.37
CA GLY A 58 0.61 -16.99 -1.71
C GLY A 58 1.11 -15.79 -2.52
N ILE A 59 1.39 -14.66 -1.87
CA ILE A 59 1.95 -13.45 -2.49
C ILE A 59 3.43 -13.38 -2.14
N PHE A 60 4.31 -13.54 -3.13
CA PHE A 60 5.75 -13.58 -2.94
C PHE A 60 6.40 -12.33 -3.53
N ALA A 61 7.21 -11.64 -2.72
CA ALA A 61 7.80 -10.36 -3.10
C ALA A 61 8.76 -10.43 -4.30
N GLN A 62 9.29 -11.62 -4.60
CA GLN A 62 10.18 -11.87 -5.74
C GLN A 62 9.44 -12.16 -7.04
N ASP A 63 8.11 -12.32 -6.98
CA ASP A 63 7.30 -12.61 -8.16
C ASP A 63 7.19 -11.38 -9.06
N GLU A 64 7.76 -11.46 -10.26
CA GLU A 64 7.74 -10.37 -11.24
C GLU A 64 6.32 -10.02 -11.74
N HIS A 65 5.37 -10.94 -11.61
CA HIS A 65 3.97 -10.67 -11.96
C HIS A 65 3.34 -9.58 -11.08
N LEU A 66 3.86 -9.34 -9.87
CA LEU A 66 3.36 -8.28 -8.98
C LEU A 66 3.50 -6.88 -9.58
N TRP A 67 4.39 -6.66 -10.53
CA TRP A 67 4.51 -5.39 -11.24
C TRP A 67 3.42 -5.12 -12.28
N SER A 68 2.65 -6.13 -12.61
CA SER A 68 1.69 -6.12 -13.72
C SER A 68 0.29 -6.53 -13.28
N GLU A 69 0.04 -6.64 -11.98
CA GLU A 69 -1.24 -7.10 -11.50
C GLU A 69 -1.68 -6.36 -10.23
N ILE A 70 -2.95 -6.35 -9.97
CA ILE A 70 -3.60 -5.51 -8.94
C ILE A 70 -4.14 -6.36 -7.80
N SER A 71 -4.45 -7.61 -8.06
CA SER A 71 -5.18 -8.47 -7.13
C SER A 71 -4.45 -8.69 -5.80
N HIS A 72 -3.11 -8.71 -5.80
CA HIS A 72 -2.34 -8.95 -4.58
C HIS A 72 -2.50 -7.82 -3.54
N VAL A 73 -2.50 -6.55 -3.96
CA VAL A 73 -2.68 -5.44 -3.01
C VAL A 73 -4.09 -5.43 -2.43
N ARG A 74 -5.10 -5.75 -3.24
CA ARG A 74 -6.48 -5.88 -2.78
C ARG A 74 -6.64 -7.04 -1.79
N LYS A 75 -6.08 -8.20 -2.12
CA LYS A 75 -6.12 -9.41 -1.27
C LYS A 75 -5.43 -9.15 0.07
N LEU A 76 -4.28 -8.50 0.04
CA LEU A 76 -3.51 -8.20 1.25
C LEU A 76 -4.23 -7.18 2.13
N LEU A 77 -4.78 -6.10 1.56
CA LEU A 77 -5.60 -5.14 2.31
C LEU A 77 -6.85 -5.79 2.89
N TRP A 78 -7.53 -6.63 2.11
CA TRP A 78 -8.69 -7.37 2.58
C TRP A 78 -8.39 -8.27 3.78
N HIS A 79 -7.23 -8.92 3.80
CA HIS A 79 -6.76 -9.71 4.95
C HIS A 79 -6.74 -8.89 6.24
N PHE A 80 -6.43 -7.59 6.15
CA PHE A 80 -6.44 -6.66 7.29
C PHE A 80 -7.79 -5.97 7.53
N GLY A 81 -8.85 -6.40 6.86
CA GLY A 81 -10.18 -5.80 6.99
C GLY A 81 -10.33 -4.43 6.31
N ILE A 82 -9.39 -4.05 5.45
CA ILE A 82 -9.41 -2.78 4.72
C ILE A 82 -10.03 -3.00 3.34
N LYS A 83 -11.02 -2.19 3.00
CA LYS A 83 -11.71 -2.24 1.71
C LYS A 83 -11.07 -1.29 0.72
N THR A 84 -11.14 -1.67 -0.54
CA THR A 84 -10.74 -0.84 -1.68
C THR A 84 -11.92 -0.57 -2.58
N GLY A 85 -11.86 0.52 -3.34
CA GLY A 85 -12.79 0.74 -4.44
C GLY A 85 -12.72 -0.41 -5.46
N SER A 86 -13.82 -0.70 -6.14
CA SER A 86 -13.93 -1.85 -7.04
C SER A 86 -13.16 -1.71 -8.36
N ARG A 87 -12.79 -0.49 -8.72
CA ARG A 87 -12.15 -0.18 -10.02
C ARG A 87 -10.92 0.69 -9.83
N GLU A 88 -10.03 0.64 -10.82
CA GLU A 88 -8.99 1.63 -11.03
C GLU A 88 -9.61 2.89 -11.62
N ILE A 89 -9.31 4.04 -11.00
CA ILE A 89 -9.86 5.33 -11.43
C ILE A 89 -8.73 6.11 -12.11
N PRO A 90 -8.91 6.60 -13.34
CA PRO A 90 -7.91 7.42 -14.01
C PRO A 90 -7.53 8.64 -13.16
N PHE A 91 -6.23 8.88 -13.02
CA PHE A 91 -5.75 10.06 -12.31
C PHE A 91 -6.10 11.33 -13.10
N ARG A 92 -6.64 12.33 -12.43
CA ARG A 92 -6.97 13.63 -13.01
C ARG A 92 -6.16 14.76 -12.38
N SER A 93 -6.21 14.86 -11.06
CA SER A 93 -5.44 15.84 -10.31
C SER A 93 -5.19 15.35 -8.87
N TRP A 94 -4.25 15.95 -8.20
CA TRP A 94 -3.93 15.64 -6.80
C TRP A 94 -5.09 16.02 -5.87
N GLU A 95 -5.79 17.11 -6.17
CA GLU A 95 -6.93 17.61 -5.39
C GLU A 95 -8.14 16.67 -5.48
N ALA A 96 -8.31 16.00 -6.62
CA ALA A 96 -9.42 15.08 -6.85
C ALA A 96 -9.24 13.71 -6.19
N LEU A 97 -8.04 13.39 -5.66
CA LEU A 97 -7.80 12.15 -4.97
C LEU A 97 -8.57 12.07 -3.65
N PRO A 98 -9.01 10.88 -3.24
CA PRO A 98 -9.46 10.66 -1.87
C PRO A 98 -8.29 10.82 -0.89
N ASP A 99 -8.59 10.93 0.41
CA ASP A 99 -7.56 11.17 1.43
C ASP A 99 -6.57 10.01 1.60
N LEU A 100 -6.94 8.83 1.14
CA LEU A 100 -6.07 7.65 1.09
C LEU A 100 -6.27 6.89 -0.23
N ALA A 101 -5.20 6.71 -0.97
CA ALA A 101 -5.22 5.99 -2.24
C ALA A 101 -3.92 5.25 -2.51
N LEU A 102 -4.03 4.13 -3.21
CA LEU A 102 -2.90 3.47 -3.87
C LEU A 102 -2.76 4.05 -5.27
N LEU A 103 -1.61 4.58 -5.61
CA LEU A 103 -1.32 5.16 -6.91
C LEU A 103 -0.43 4.24 -7.74
N SER A 104 -0.72 4.19 -9.02
CA SER A 104 0.16 3.64 -10.05
C SER A 104 0.99 4.77 -10.63
N ILE A 105 2.29 4.78 -10.37
CA ILE A 105 3.24 5.70 -10.99
C ILE A 105 4.23 4.93 -11.87
N LYS A 106 5.01 5.63 -12.69
CA LYS A 106 5.99 5.02 -13.63
C LYS A 106 5.35 3.96 -14.53
N TRP A 107 4.09 4.13 -14.84
CA TRP A 107 3.39 3.22 -15.74
C TRP A 107 4.06 3.21 -17.12
N HIS A 108 4.36 2.03 -17.63
CA HIS A 108 4.95 1.84 -18.95
C HIS A 108 4.55 0.50 -19.54
N LEU A 109 4.67 0.42 -20.85
CA LEU A 109 4.44 -0.79 -21.62
C LEU A 109 5.80 -1.34 -22.06
N GLU A 110 6.06 -2.60 -21.78
CA GLU A 110 7.26 -3.30 -22.22
C GLU A 110 6.88 -4.69 -22.74
N LYS A 111 7.25 -4.98 -23.97
CA LYS A 111 6.94 -6.26 -24.64
C LYS A 111 5.48 -6.71 -24.52
N GLY A 112 4.56 -5.76 -24.68
CA GLY A 112 3.11 -6.02 -24.62
C GLY A 112 2.53 -6.16 -23.21
N ARG A 113 3.33 -6.00 -22.15
CA ARG A 113 2.91 -6.05 -20.76
C ARG A 113 3.03 -4.70 -20.11
N THR A 114 2.04 -4.33 -19.26
CA THR A 114 2.05 -3.09 -18.50
C THR A 114 2.75 -3.30 -17.17
N TYR A 115 3.54 -2.31 -16.76
CA TYR A 115 4.25 -2.26 -15.49
C TYR A 115 4.02 -0.93 -14.81
N TRP A 116 4.03 -0.91 -13.48
CA TRP A 116 3.96 0.30 -12.68
C TRP A 116 4.61 0.11 -11.32
N HIS A 117 4.81 1.21 -10.64
CA HIS A 117 5.29 1.25 -9.26
C HIS A 117 4.15 1.70 -8.35
N TRP A 118 3.90 0.94 -7.30
CA TRP A 118 2.92 1.29 -6.29
C TRP A 118 3.47 2.31 -5.32
N VAL A 119 2.68 3.35 -5.02
CA VAL A 119 2.91 4.29 -3.93
C VAL A 119 1.59 4.59 -3.22
N VAL A 120 1.68 5.14 -2.01
CA VAL A 120 0.52 5.52 -1.21
C VAL A 120 0.38 7.03 -1.20
N PHE A 121 -0.78 7.54 -1.59
CA PHE A 121 -1.14 8.94 -1.38
C PHE A 121 -1.89 9.08 -0.07
N VAL A 122 -1.52 10.08 0.72
CA VAL A 122 -2.14 10.42 1.99
C VAL A 122 -2.43 11.93 2.01
N ARG A 123 -3.63 12.31 2.44
CA ARG A 123 -3.95 13.70 2.76
C ARG A 123 -4.30 13.81 4.23
N GLU A 124 -3.57 14.65 4.93
CA GLU A 124 -3.77 14.94 6.35
C GLU A 124 -3.79 16.46 6.56
N ASN A 125 -4.79 16.97 7.25
CA ASN A 125 -4.94 18.41 7.52
C ASN A 125 -4.85 19.28 6.24
N GLY A 126 -5.42 18.81 5.14
CA GLY A 126 -5.37 19.52 3.85
C GLY A 126 -4.05 19.40 3.09
N HIS A 127 -3.06 18.69 3.62
CA HIS A 127 -1.75 18.50 2.99
C HIS A 127 -1.60 17.09 2.43
N GLY A 128 -1.33 17.01 1.13
CA GLY A 128 -1.08 15.75 0.43
C GLY A 128 0.41 15.40 0.38
N TYR A 129 0.73 14.13 0.61
CA TYR A 129 2.07 13.58 0.42
C TYR A 129 1.99 12.14 -0.08
N VAL A 130 3.10 11.64 -0.58
CA VAL A 130 3.21 10.27 -1.09
C VAL A 130 4.25 9.50 -0.28
N LEU A 131 3.89 8.28 0.10
CA LEU A 131 4.80 7.31 0.68
C LEU A 131 5.29 6.39 -0.44
N ASP A 132 6.59 6.45 -0.71
CA ASP A 132 7.24 5.71 -1.78
C ASP A 132 8.27 4.75 -1.21
N SER A 133 8.11 3.47 -1.48
CA SER A 133 8.92 2.39 -0.89
C SER A 133 10.29 2.20 -1.51
N LYS A 134 10.65 2.95 -2.54
CA LYS A 134 11.90 2.76 -3.30
C LYS A 134 13.14 3.05 -2.43
N LYS A 135 14.05 2.08 -2.32
CA LYS A 135 15.28 2.17 -1.50
C LYS A 135 16.19 3.34 -1.84
N SER A 136 16.30 3.67 -3.13
CA SER A 136 17.26 4.67 -3.61
C SER A 136 16.81 6.11 -3.40
N LEU A 137 15.63 6.34 -2.81
CA LEU A 137 15.15 7.68 -2.54
C LEU A 137 15.85 8.28 -1.31
N ARG A 138 16.18 9.57 -1.39
CA ARG A 138 16.71 10.33 -0.27
C ARG A 138 15.65 10.50 0.84
N SER A 139 14.39 10.65 0.45
CA SER A 139 13.24 10.67 1.35
C SER A 139 12.12 9.81 0.76
N ASN A 140 11.61 8.89 1.57
CA ASN A 140 10.49 8.02 1.19
C ASN A 140 9.12 8.67 1.46
N ARG A 141 9.07 9.80 2.16
CA ARG A 141 7.92 10.69 2.22
C ARG A 141 8.13 11.83 1.24
N ARG A 142 7.34 11.83 0.18
CA ARG A 142 7.53 12.72 -0.97
C ARG A 142 6.45 13.80 -1.01
N THR A 143 6.89 15.03 -1.18
CA THR A 143 6.02 16.20 -1.41
C THR A 143 6.23 16.84 -2.78
N ASP A 144 7.14 16.29 -3.58
CA ASP A 144 7.44 16.71 -4.95
C ASP A 144 6.40 16.16 -5.95
N LEU A 145 5.11 16.40 -5.68
CA LEU A 145 4.00 15.82 -6.39
C LEU A 145 4.04 16.08 -7.90
N GLY A 146 4.49 17.26 -8.31
CA GLY A 146 4.59 17.64 -9.74
C GLY A 146 5.58 16.78 -10.55
N ARG A 147 6.48 16.06 -9.90
CA ARG A 147 7.43 15.14 -10.56
C ARG A 147 6.88 13.74 -10.78
N MET A 148 5.80 13.41 -10.11
CA MET A 148 5.12 12.13 -10.27
C MET A 148 3.99 12.28 -11.28
N LYS A 149 3.82 11.26 -12.13
CA LYS A 149 2.76 11.20 -13.14
C LYS A 149 1.94 9.93 -12.90
N PRO A 150 0.97 9.97 -11.96
CA PRO A 150 0.11 8.82 -11.74
C PRO A 150 -0.72 8.51 -12.97
N LYS A 151 -0.90 7.23 -13.27
CA LYS A 151 -1.77 6.78 -14.36
C LYS A 151 -3.20 6.63 -13.89
N TRP A 152 -3.37 5.93 -12.78
CA TRP A 152 -4.65 5.65 -12.12
C TRP A 152 -4.42 5.37 -10.64
N TYR A 153 -5.51 5.26 -9.90
CA TYR A 153 -5.47 4.96 -8.47
C TYR A 153 -6.59 4.02 -8.06
N ILE A 154 -6.39 3.39 -6.91
CA ILE A 154 -7.40 2.63 -6.18
C ILE A 154 -7.70 3.39 -4.90
N GLN A 155 -8.97 3.71 -4.66
CA GLN A 155 -9.40 4.28 -3.39
C GLN A 155 -9.26 3.23 -2.28
N VAL A 156 -8.67 3.64 -1.17
CA VAL A 156 -8.59 2.82 0.05
C VAL A 156 -9.58 3.38 1.05
N THR A 157 -10.51 2.54 1.48
CA THR A 157 -11.55 2.92 2.44
C THR A 157 -11.25 2.24 3.77
N ASP A 158 -11.00 3.04 4.82
CA ASP A 158 -10.93 2.51 6.17
C ASP A 158 -12.35 2.16 6.63
N THR A 159 -12.58 0.89 6.91
CA THR A 159 -13.89 0.38 7.33
C THR A 159 -14.23 0.68 8.78
N GLN A 160 -13.35 1.30 9.54
CA GLN A 160 -13.58 1.63 10.94
C GLN A 160 -14.11 3.06 11.18
N LEU A 161 -14.48 3.78 10.12
CA LEU A 161 -15.07 5.11 10.21
C LEU A 161 -16.61 5.09 10.09
N ARG A 162 -17.25 4.02 10.55
CA ARG A 162 -18.71 4.02 10.74
C ARG A 162 -19.07 4.07 12.21
#